data_b5d874b1e7d612d35e316181c5a28e0c
#
_entry.id   b5d874b1e7d612d35e316181c5a28e0c
#
_cell.length_a   1.000
_cell.length_b   1.000
_cell.length_c   1.000
_cell.angle_alpha   90.00
_cell.angle_beta   90.00
_cell.angle_gamma   90.00
#
_symmetry.space_group_name_H-M   'P 1'
#
loop_
_entity.id
_entity.type
_entity.pdbx_description
1 polymer ?
#
loop_
_entity_poly.entity_id
_entity_poly.type
_entity_poly.pdbx_seq_one_letter_code
_entity_poly.pdbx_strand_id
1 'polypeptide(L)'
;MNRKHISSGSDFESKIGYSRAVVDGEYVFVSGTTGYNYETMTISNDPVEQAEQCFKNIEKVLIQAGSCIDNIVRIHYIYPNKLDFEPCWPVFKKYLINAKPAATMFVAGLLDEAMKLEIEVTARLNA
;
A
#
# COMPACT_ATOMS: atom_id res chain seq x y z
N MET A 1 -8.52 24.21 6.09
CA MET A 1 -8.19 22.80 6.30
C MET A 1 -7.11 22.39 5.32
N ASN A 2 -6.01 21.84 5.81
CA ASN A 2 -4.88 21.45 4.95
C ASN A 2 -5.03 20.00 4.53
N ARG A 3 -5.96 19.76 3.62
CA ARG A 3 -6.17 18.43 3.06
C ARG A 3 -5.86 18.42 1.57
N LYS A 4 -5.02 17.49 1.15
CA LYS A 4 -4.65 17.30 -0.24
C LYS A 4 -4.97 15.88 -0.66
N HIS A 5 -5.61 15.74 -1.81
CA HIS A 5 -5.95 14.43 -2.39
C HIS A 5 -4.98 14.09 -3.49
N ILE A 6 -4.52 12.83 -3.50
CA ILE A 6 -3.64 12.32 -4.53
C ILE A 6 -4.41 11.26 -5.31
N SER A 7 -4.50 11.45 -6.61
CA SER A 7 -5.19 10.53 -7.52
C SER A 7 -4.18 9.79 -8.38
N SER A 8 -4.47 8.52 -8.64
CA SER A 8 -3.71 7.73 -9.61
C SER A 8 -4.29 7.85 -11.02
N GLY A 9 -5.43 8.55 -11.16
CA GLY A 9 -6.17 8.60 -12.42
C GLY A 9 -7.06 7.40 -12.65
N SER A 10 -7.21 6.53 -11.65
CA SER A 10 -8.07 5.35 -11.75
C SER A 10 -9.55 5.73 -11.80
N ASP A 11 -10.30 5.06 -12.70
CA ASP A 11 -11.75 5.22 -12.77
C ASP A 11 -12.46 4.82 -11.49
N PHE A 12 -11.90 3.85 -10.74
CA PHE A 12 -12.49 3.40 -9.47
C PHE A 12 -12.55 4.53 -8.44
N GLU A 13 -11.53 5.38 -8.40
CA GLU A 13 -11.48 6.48 -7.43
C GLU A 13 -12.67 7.42 -7.63
N SER A 14 -12.96 7.82 -8.85
CA SER A 14 -14.07 8.72 -9.13
C SER A 14 -15.43 8.03 -9.01
N LYS A 15 -15.56 6.78 -9.44
CA LYS A 15 -16.82 6.04 -9.39
C LYS A 15 -17.24 5.69 -7.96
N ILE A 16 -16.28 5.37 -7.11
CA ILE A 16 -16.55 4.95 -5.72
C ILE A 16 -16.49 6.14 -4.77
N GLY A 17 -15.70 7.15 -5.09
CA GLY A 17 -15.60 8.35 -4.28
C GLY A 17 -14.43 8.33 -3.30
N TYR A 18 -13.26 7.83 -3.73
CA TYR A 18 -12.07 7.84 -2.86
C TYR A 18 -10.84 8.36 -3.62
N SER A 19 -9.77 8.60 -2.87
CA SER A 19 -8.48 9.06 -3.39
C SER A 19 -7.44 7.97 -3.21
N ARG A 20 -6.39 7.97 -4.04
CA ARG A 20 -5.26 7.04 -3.87
C ARG A 20 -4.57 7.27 -2.53
N ALA A 21 -4.46 8.53 -2.13
CA ALA A 21 -3.95 8.90 -0.82
C ALA A 21 -4.52 10.27 -0.42
N VAL A 22 -4.54 10.51 0.87
CA VAL A 22 -4.98 11.79 1.44
C VAL A 22 -3.89 12.30 2.35
N VAL A 23 -3.43 13.53 2.13
CA VAL A 23 -2.56 14.24 3.06
C VAL A 23 -3.46 15.09 3.94
N ASP A 24 -3.38 14.88 5.24
CA ASP A 24 -4.17 15.65 6.21
C ASP A 24 -3.26 16.01 7.37
N GLY A 25 -2.98 17.31 7.52
CA GLY A 25 -2.02 17.79 8.51
C GLY A 25 -0.63 17.24 8.22
N GLU A 26 -0.06 16.51 9.16
CA GLU A 26 1.29 15.94 9.06
C GLU A 26 1.30 14.50 8.55
N TYR A 27 0.13 13.93 8.23
CA TYR A 27 0.01 12.52 7.91
C TYR A 27 -0.49 12.29 6.49
N VAL A 28 -0.02 11.17 5.92
CA VAL A 28 -0.48 10.66 4.63
C VAL A 28 -1.20 9.34 4.88
N PHE A 29 -2.42 9.24 4.40
CA PHE A 29 -3.22 8.01 4.47
C PHE A 29 -3.28 7.43 3.06
N VAL A 30 -2.64 6.27 2.87
CA VAL A 30 -2.62 5.60 1.57
C VAL A 30 -3.69 4.52 1.55
N SER A 31 -4.55 4.58 0.56
CA SER A 31 -5.61 3.58 0.34
C SER A 31 -5.02 2.19 0.14
N GLY A 32 -5.82 1.16 0.33
CA GLY A 32 -5.44 -0.21 0.05
C GLY A 32 -4.77 -0.32 -1.31
N THR A 33 -3.58 -0.91 -1.34
CA THR A 33 -2.72 -1.01 -2.52
C THR A 33 -2.38 -2.46 -2.76
N THR A 34 -2.41 -2.89 -4.00
CA THR A 34 -2.16 -4.27 -4.39
C THR A 34 -0.87 -4.41 -5.17
N GLY A 35 -0.56 -5.65 -5.56
CA GLY A 35 0.61 -5.95 -6.39
C GLY A 35 0.38 -5.82 -7.89
N TYR A 36 -0.65 -5.11 -8.31
CA TYR A 36 -0.81 -4.80 -9.72
C TYR A 36 0.25 -3.83 -10.21
N ASN A 37 0.77 -4.07 -11.40
CA ASN A 37 1.43 -3.01 -12.14
C ASN A 37 0.30 -2.21 -12.80
N TYR A 38 0.02 -1.02 -12.29
CA TYR A 38 -1.13 -0.23 -12.74
C TYR A 38 -0.94 0.36 -14.14
N GLU A 39 0.29 0.44 -14.64
CA GLU A 39 0.55 0.94 -15.99
C GLU A 39 0.16 -0.09 -17.05
N THR A 40 0.44 -1.37 -16.79
CA THR A 40 0.17 -2.47 -17.73
C THR A 40 -1.08 -3.25 -17.36
N MET A 41 -1.63 -3.01 -16.14
CA MET A 41 -2.74 -3.76 -15.58
C MET A 41 -2.47 -5.26 -15.52
N THR A 42 -1.25 -5.63 -15.16
CA THR A 42 -0.82 -7.01 -14.97
C THR A 42 -0.44 -7.27 -13.52
N ILE A 43 -0.57 -8.52 -13.10
CA ILE A 43 -0.24 -8.94 -11.74
C ILE A 43 0.40 -10.33 -11.79
N SER A 44 1.45 -10.52 -11.00
CA SER A 44 2.10 -11.84 -10.87
C SER A 44 1.21 -12.78 -10.06
N ASN A 45 1.30 -14.08 -10.34
CA ASN A 45 0.66 -15.10 -9.51
C ASN A 45 1.42 -15.38 -8.22
N ASP A 46 2.66 -14.91 -8.10
CA ASP A 46 3.51 -15.15 -6.94
C ASP A 46 3.26 -14.09 -5.86
N PRO A 47 2.82 -14.49 -4.65
CA PRO A 47 2.60 -13.54 -3.56
C PRO A 47 3.83 -12.68 -3.23
N VAL A 48 5.04 -13.23 -3.33
CA VAL A 48 6.27 -12.50 -3.02
C VAL A 48 6.50 -11.39 -4.06
N GLU A 49 6.30 -11.69 -5.35
CA GLU A 49 6.40 -10.68 -6.40
C GLU A 49 5.30 -9.62 -6.26
N GLN A 50 4.09 -10.03 -5.84
CA GLN A 50 3.03 -9.07 -5.56
C GLN A 50 3.41 -8.14 -4.41
N ALA A 51 4.03 -8.66 -3.37
CA ALA A 51 4.49 -7.84 -2.24
C ALA A 51 5.53 -6.81 -2.68
N GLU A 52 6.49 -7.21 -3.51
CA GLU A 52 7.49 -6.28 -4.07
C GLU A 52 6.82 -5.16 -4.87
N GLN A 53 5.93 -5.53 -5.78
CA GLN A 53 5.24 -4.53 -6.60
C GLN A 53 4.35 -3.62 -5.76
N CYS A 54 3.71 -4.17 -4.73
CA CYS A 54 2.87 -3.40 -3.81
C CYS A 54 3.69 -2.30 -3.12
N PHE A 55 4.86 -2.63 -2.61
CA PHE A 55 5.73 -1.63 -1.98
C PHE A 55 6.24 -0.59 -2.96
N LYS A 56 6.53 -0.97 -4.20
CA LYS A 56 6.88 0.00 -5.25
C LYS A 56 5.74 0.97 -5.51
N ASN A 57 4.51 0.47 -5.55
CA ASN A 57 3.32 1.30 -5.73
C ASN A 57 3.13 2.25 -4.56
N ILE A 58 3.28 1.76 -3.32
CA ILE A 58 3.17 2.57 -2.11
C ILE A 58 4.25 3.65 -2.08
N GLU A 59 5.49 3.27 -2.38
CA GLU A 59 6.62 4.21 -2.38
C GLU A 59 6.38 5.36 -3.33
N LYS A 60 5.91 5.06 -4.55
CA LYS A 60 5.60 6.08 -5.55
C LYS A 60 4.59 7.09 -5.03
N VAL A 61 3.52 6.61 -4.41
CA VAL A 61 2.46 7.47 -3.85
C VAL A 61 3.00 8.30 -2.68
N LEU A 62 3.78 7.70 -1.79
CA LEU A 62 4.35 8.41 -0.64
C LEU A 62 5.29 9.54 -1.10
N ILE A 63 6.14 9.27 -2.08
CA ILE A 63 7.04 10.29 -2.63
C ILE A 63 6.22 11.44 -3.23
N GLN A 64 5.19 11.12 -3.99
CA GLN A 64 4.31 12.12 -4.58
C GLN A 64 3.61 12.97 -3.49
N ALA A 65 3.33 12.38 -2.34
CA ALA A 65 2.70 13.05 -1.22
C ALA A 65 3.67 13.89 -0.37
N GLY A 66 4.97 13.76 -0.56
CA GLY A 66 5.97 14.43 0.26
C GLY A 66 6.40 13.60 1.47
N SER A 67 6.34 12.29 1.35
CA SER A 67 6.75 11.35 2.39
C SER A 67 7.71 10.29 1.82
N CYS A 68 7.92 9.22 2.53
CA CYS A 68 8.75 8.09 2.09
C CYS A 68 8.42 6.84 2.91
N ILE A 69 8.92 5.69 2.47
CA ILE A 69 8.71 4.41 3.14
C ILE A 69 9.17 4.46 4.60
N ASP A 70 10.32 5.09 4.88
CA ASP A 70 10.86 5.16 6.24
C ASP A 70 10.00 5.95 7.22
N ASN A 71 9.05 6.72 6.70
CA ASN A 71 8.14 7.52 7.52
C ASN A 71 6.81 6.81 7.82
N ILE A 72 6.64 5.55 7.39
CA ILE A 72 5.44 4.79 7.68
C ILE A 72 5.35 4.54 9.18
N VAL A 73 4.20 4.87 9.79
CA VAL A 73 3.96 4.66 11.22
C VAL A 73 2.97 3.54 11.50
N ARG A 74 2.13 3.20 10.53
CA ARG A 74 1.17 2.10 10.65
C ARG A 74 1.03 1.40 9.32
N ILE A 75 0.95 0.06 9.37
CA ILE A 75 0.72 -0.78 8.21
C ILE A 75 -0.31 -1.86 8.52
N HIS A 76 -1.25 -2.06 7.60
CA HIS A 76 -2.21 -3.15 7.65
C HIS A 76 -1.97 -4.06 6.45
N TYR A 77 -1.78 -5.36 6.72
CA TYR A 77 -1.66 -6.40 5.71
C TYR A 77 -2.97 -7.16 5.63
N ILE A 78 -3.51 -7.32 4.44
CA ILE A 78 -4.75 -8.08 4.20
C ILE A 78 -4.40 -9.23 3.26
N TYR A 79 -4.58 -10.47 3.71
CA TYR A 79 -4.26 -11.68 2.95
C TYR A 79 -5.46 -12.60 2.87
N PRO A 80 -5.96 -12.93 1.66
CA PRO A 80 -7.01 -13.95 1.53
C PRO A 80 -6.57 -15.32 2.05
N ASN A 81 -5.30 -15.69 1.80
CA ASN A 81 -4.73 -16.94 2.29
C ASN A 81 -3.59 -16.62 3.26
N LYS A 82 -3.78 -16.97 4.53
CA LYS A 82 -2.77 -16.70 5.55
C LYS A 82 -1.42 -17.37 5.28
N LEU A 83 -1.40 -18.46 4.50
CA LEU A 83 -0.17 -19.18 4.18
C LEU A 83 0.74 -18.39 3.25
N ASP A 84 0.22 -17.38 2.56
CA ASP A 84 1.00 -16.53 1.66
C ASP A 84 1.73 -15.40 2.41
N PHE A 85 1.44 -15.19 3.68
CA PHE A 85 2.00 -14.09 4.46
C PHE A 85 3.48 -14.30 4.81
N GLU A 86 3.81 -15.43 5.44
CA GLU A 86 5.19 -15.70 5.88
C GLU A 86 6.20 -15.67 4.73
N PRO A 87 5.92 -16.23 3.54
CA PRO A 87 6.85 -16.13 2.42
C PRO A 87 7.21 -14.69 2.02
N CYS A 88 6.35 -13.72 2.34
CA CYS A 88 6.58 -12.31 2.02
C CYS A 88 7.40 -11.57 3.09
N TRP A 89 7.66 -12.16 4.25
CA TRP A 89 8.37 -11.49 5.34
C TRP A 89 9.71 -10.88 4.94
N PRO A 90 10.55 -11.54 4.11
CA PRO A 90 11.81 -10.90 3.67
C PRO A 90 11.59 -9.60 2.92
N VAL A 91 10.52 -9.49 2.13
CA VAL A 91 10.17 -8.25 1.42
C VAL A 91 9.82 -7.16 2.42
N PHE A 92 8.97 -7.48 3.39
CA PHE A 92 8.55 -6.52 4.42
C PHE A 92 9.75 -6.03 5.22
N LYS A 93 10.61 -6.95 5.65
CA LYS A 93 11.80 -6.60 6.43
C LYS A 93 12.72 -5.67 5.64
N LYS A 94 12.89 -5.93 4.34
CA LYS A 94 13.74 -5.11 3.48
C LYS A 94 13.23 -3.67 3.40
N TYR A 95 11.94 -3.48 3.14
CA TYR A 95 11.38 -2.14 2.99
C TYR A 95 11.19 -1.42 4.32
N LEU A 96 10.86 -2.15 5.39
CA LEU A 96 10.45 -1.57 6.66
C LEU A 96 11.54 -1.56 7.72
N ILE A 97 12.77 -1.87 7.35
CA ILE A 97 13.88 -2.03 8.31
C ILE A 97 14.11 -0.78 9.16
N ASN A 98 13.88 0.39 8.60
CA ASN A 98 14.06 1.66 9.32
C ASN A 98 12.76 2.15 9.97
N ALA A 99 11.65 2.03 9.27
CA ALA A 99 10.35 2.53 9.77
C ALA A 99 9.86 1.74 10.96
N LYS A 100 9.92 0.41 10.91
CA LYS A 100 9.40 -0.50 11.95
C LYS A 100 8.02 -0.05 12.44
N PRO A 101 7.02 0.05 11.54
CA PRO A 101 5.72 0.60 11.89
C PRO A 101 4.93 -0.32 12.81
N ALA A 102 3.92 0.24 13.49
CA ALA A 102 2.91 -0.58 14.13
C ALA A 102 2.17 -1.36 13.03
N ALA A 103 1.97 -2.65 13.22
CA ALA A 103 1.46 -3.52 12.17
C ALA A 103 0.32 -4.41 12.67
N THR A 104 -0.63 -4.66 11.77
CA THR A 104 -1.70 -5.63 11.98
C THR A 104 -1.93 -6.38 10.69
N MET A 105 -2.15 -7.69 10.78
CA MET A 105 -2.46 -8.54 9.64
C MET A 105 -3.85 -9.11 9.78
N PHE A 106 -4.64 -9.04 8.69
CA PHE A 106 -5.97 -9.61 8.61
C PHE A 106 -6.02 -10.72 7.57
N VAL A 107 -6.85 -11.72 7.83
CA VAL A 107 -7.25 -12.67 6.79
C VAL A 107 -8.65 -12.27 6.33
N ALA A 108 -8.75 -11.88 5.06
CA ALA A 108 -10.03 -11.45 4.48
C ALA A 108 -9.96 -11.61 2.96
N GLY A 109 -11.11 -11.83 2.34
CA GLY A 109 -11.19 -11.83 0.88
C GLY A 109 -10.93 -10.46 0.29
N LEU A 110 -10.42 -10.43 -0.93
CA LEU A 110 -10.18 -9.21 -1.69
C LEU A 110 -11.12 -9.15 -2.88
N LEU A 111 -11.13 -8.00 -3.56
CA LEU A 111 -12.06 -7.73 -4.65
C LEU A 111 -11.86 -8.66 -5.85
N ASP A 112 -10.64 -9.06 -6.12
CA ASP A 112 -10.23 -9.83 -7.30
C ASP A 112 -9.43 -11.04 -6.84
N GLU A 113 -9.74 -12.22 -7.39
CA GLU A 113 -9.05 -13.47 -7.03
C GLU A 113 -7.56 -13.46 -7.36
N ALA A 114 -7.12 -12.65 -8.31
CA ALA A 114 -5.71 -12.50 -8.63
C ALA A 114 -4.93 -11.78 -7.52
N MET A 115 -5.61 -11.00 -6.68
CA MET A 115 -4.98 -10.29 -5.58
C MET A 115 -4.68 -11.26 -4.43
N LYS A 116 -3.40 -11.49 -4.17
CA LYS A 116 -2.96 -12.35 -3.05
C LYS A 116 -2.74 -11.55 -1.77
N LEU A 117 -2.67 -10.23 -1.87
CA LEU A 117 -2.50 -9.34 -0.75
C LEU A 117 -2.97 -7.93 -1.10
N GLU A 118 -3.27 -7.17 -0.04
CA GLU A 118 -3.50 -5.73 -0.12
C GLU A 118 -2.87 -5.11 1.12
N ILE A 119 -2.25 -3.95 0.96
CA ILE A 119 -1.56 -3.26 2.05
C ILE A 119 -2.03 -1.82 2.08
N GLU A 120 -2.34 -1.32 3.28
CA GLU A 120 -2.62 0.09 3.50
C GLU A 120 -1.66 0.65 4.54
N VAL A 121 -1.24 1.89 4.38
CA VAL A 121 -0.27 2.50 5.29
C VAL A 121 -0.70 3.91 5.68
N THR A 122 -0.22 4.32 6.85
CA THR A 122 -0.24 5.72 7.31
C THR A 122 1.21 6.13 7.51
N ALA A 123 1.60 7.27 6.96
CA ALA A 123 2.96 7.79 7.07
C ALA A 123 2.94 9.26 7.50
N ARG A 124 4.06 9.75 8.03
CA ARG A 124 4.25 11.17 8.29
C ARG A 124 4.88 11.83 7.08
N LEU A 125 4.59 13.10 6.89
CA LEU A 125 5.29 13.90 5.90
C LEU A 125 6.76 14.06 6.29
N ASN A 126 7.63 14.29 5.30
CA ASN A 126 9.02 14.63 5.56
C ASN A 126 9.10 15.93 6.34
N ALA A 127 10.08 16.01 7.20
CA ALA A 127 10.30 17.21 8.02
C ALA A 127 10.74 18.41 7.16
#